data_9d3a3d80ba2029b078d75f0e303dbc59
#
_entry.id   9d3a3d80ba2029b078d75f0e303dbc59
#
_cell.length_a   1.000
_cell.length_b   1.000
_cell.length_c   1.000
_cell.angle_alpha   90.00
_cell.angle_beta   90.00
_cell.angle_gamma   90.00
#
_symmetry.space_group_name_H-M   'P 1'
#
loop_
_entity.id
_entity.type
_entity.pdbx_description
1 polymer ?
#
loop_
_entity_poly.entity_id
_entity_poly.type
_entity_poly.pdbx_seq_one_letter_code
_entity_poly.pdbx_strand_id
1 'polypeptide(L)'
;MSTYEHVIVGAGIIGLTTAFELVRRGVDPQRIALVDPAPASGATNVAGGMLAPAAEVQYRQEPLYPLMLQSAELYPSLVADLVAAAPGTDVGYRTESTFVVAADRADATHLRELTEHQHTHGMDVDRLTLRQARSQEPGLSPQLAGVVEIPGDHQVNPRMFAAALLRVLEYKGVRLVREKAGALLWEGSACVGVEVGVDKRKVLGATTYVCNGLGARALGLPLNLRPVRGDMLRLGAANAPVGRVIRAFVEDRPVYIIPRTDGTIAVGATSREDARERPAVDGVYTLLRDAIRVVPALEDCELIEALVGNRPGTPDDLPYLGLGGENLVVSTGYFRHGILLAALGARVGADLGLRRTTAVDIAACGPARHE
;
A
#
# COMPACT_ATOMS: atom_id res chain seq x y z
N MET A 1 8.66 32.99 5.32
CA MET A 1 7.61 32.01 5.66
C MET A 1 6.81 31.74 4.39
N SER A 2 6.67 30.47 4.00
CA SER A 2 5.84 30.10 2.87
C SER A 2 4.48 29.65 3.38
N THR A 3 3.40 30.18 2.82
CA THR A 3 2.03 29.87 3.25
C THR A 3 1.30 29.17 2.10
N TYR A 4 0.70 28.01 2.40
CA TYR A 4 -0.05 27.17 1.48
C TYR A 4 -1.50 26.98 1.94
N GLU A 5 -2.37 26.46 1.10
CA GLU A 5 -3.68 25.99 1.56
C GLU A 5 -3.54 24.62 2.23
N HIS A 6 -2.74 23.75 1.62
CA HIS A 6 -2.58 22.37 2.07
C HIS A 6 -1.11 22.03 2.25
N VAL A 7 -0.73 21.58 3.45
CA VAL A 7 0.61 21.07 3.77
C VAL A 7 0.49 19.59 4.08
N ILE A 8 1.14 18.75 3.27
CA ILE A 8 1.09 17.30 3.40
C ILE A 8 2.45 16.81 3.89
N VAL A 9 2.49 16.27 5.09
CA VAL A 9 3.68 15.68 5.70
C VAL A 9 3.78 14.21 5.31
N GLY A 10 4.82 13.87 4.56
CA GLY A 10 5.04 12.56 3.96
C GLY A 10 4.68 12.53 2.47
N ALA A 11 5.65 12.20 1.62
CA ALA A 11 5.48 11.96 0.20
C ALA A 11 5.67 10.46 -0.15
N GLY A 12 5.17 9.58 0.71
CA GLY A 12 4.88 8.18 0.41
C GLY A 12 3.59 8.07 -0.42
N ILE A 13 3.15 6.84 -0.71
CA ILE A 13 1.98 6.63 -1.57
C ILE A 13 0.74 7.38 -1.07
N ILE A 14 0.50 7.41 0.24
CA ILE A 14 -0.67 8.08 0.84
C ILE A 14 -0.62 9.59 0.58
N GLY A 15 0.50 10.25 0.91
CA GLY A 15 0.63 11.70 0.72
C GLY A 15 0.64 12.12 -0.75
N LEU A 16 1.31 11.36 -1.61
CA LEU A 16 1.33 11.60 -3.06
C LEU A 16 -0.07 11.47 -3.66
N THR A 17 -0.81 10.42 -3.31
CA THR A 17 -2.17 10.21 -3.81
C THR A 17 -3.13 11.27 -3.25
N THR A 18 -2.97 11.69 -1.97
CA THR A 18 -3.75 12.79 -1.37
C THR A 18 -3.49 14.10 -2.09
N ALA A 19 -2.25 14.45 -2.39
CA ALA A 19 -1.92 15.66 -3.16
C ALA A 19 -2.54 15.61 -4.56
N PHE A 20 -2.45 14.46 -5.23
CA PHE A 20 -3.04 14.27 -6.55
C PHE A 20 -4.56 14.39 -6.53
N GLU A 21 -5.22 13.83 -5.51
CA GLU A 21 -6.67 13.94 -5.34
C GLU A 21 -7.12 15.40 -5.08
N LEU A 22 -6.37 16.17 -4.29
CA LEU A 22 -6.63 17.61 -4.12
C LEU A 22 -6.56 18.36 -5.45
N VAL A 23 -5.55 18.07 -6.27
CA VAL A 23 -5.40 18.65 -7.63
C VAL A 23 -6.56 18.23 -8.54
N ARG A 24 -6.97 16.95 -8.51
CA ARG A 24 -8.15 16.47 -9.27
C ARG A 24 -9.43 17.20 -8.90
N ARG A 25 -9.55 17.66 -7.65
CA ARG A 25 -10.70 18.41 -7.12
C ARG A 25 -10.62 19.91 -7.35
N GLY A 26 -9.63 20.39 -8.10
CA GLY A 26 -9.47 21.77 -8.51
C GLY A 26 -8.72 22.65 -7.53
N VAL A 27 -8.03 22.07 -6.53
CA VAL A 27 -7.10 22.85 -5.69
C VAL A 27 -5.91 23.28 -6.56
N ASP A 28 -5.54 24.55 -6.50
CA ASP A 28 -4.37 25.07 -7.19
C ASP A 28 -3.10 24.35 -6.71
N PRO A 29 -2.38 23.65 -7.61
CA PRO A 29 -1.19 22.90 -7.24
C PRO A 29 -0.11 23.75 -6.54
N GLN A 30 0.00 25.05 -6.88
CA GLN A 30 0.97 25.97 -6.26
C GLN A 30 0.63 26.28 -4.80
N ARG A 31 -0.58 25.98 -4.36
CA ARG A 31 -1.05 26.14 -2.97
C ARG A 31 -0.91 24.85 -2.15
N ILE A 32 -0.27 23.82 -2.70
CA ILE A 32 0.01 22.55 -2.03
C ILE A 32 1.51 22.41 -1.78
N ALA A 33 1.90 22.06 -0.57
CA ALA A 33 3.27 21.67 -0.20
C ALA A 33 3.31 20.20 0.25
N LEU A 34 4.24 19.44 -0.30
CA LEU A 34 4.63 18.10 0.15
C LEU A 34 5.94 18.21 0.94
N VAL A 35 5.96 17.72 2.17
CA VAL A 35 7.13 17.76 3.06
C VAL A 35 7.65 16.35 3.28
N ASP A 36 8.79 16.03 2.68
CA ASP A 36 9.43 14.71 2.82
C ASP A 36 10.91 14.81 2.43
N PRO A 37 11.86 14.32 3.26
CA PRO A 37 13.29 14.36 2.93
C PRO A 37 13.67 13.45 1.76
N ALA A 38 12.91 12.35 1.56
CA ALA A 38 13.20 11.33 0.54
C ALA A 38 11.88 10.72 0.04
N PRO A 39 11.18 11.39 -0.91
CA PRO A 39 9.89 10.95 -1.42
C PRO A 39 9.90 9.50 -1.90
N ALA A 40 8.85 8.76 -1.59
CA ALA A 40 8.60 7.36 -1.94
C ALA A 40 9.67 6.34 -1.46
N SER A 41 10.65 6.74 -0.64
CA SER A 41 11.75 5.87 -0.19
C SER A 41 11.40 4.91 0.94
N GLY A 42 10.29 5.15 1.65
CA GLY A 42 9.86 4.35 2.80
C GLY A 42 9.15 3.04 2.43
N ALA A 43 8.08 2.70 3.16
CA ALA A 43 7.28 1.48 2.93
C ALA A 43 6.79 1.34 1.47
N THR A 44 6.51 2.44 0.79
CA THR A 44 6.11 2.48 -0.63
C THR A 44 7.14 1.82 -1.54
N ASN A 45 8.43 2.06 -1.32
CA ASN A 45 9.51 1.51 -2.14
C ASN A 45 9.65 -0.02 -2.03
N VAL A 46 9.22 -0.59 -0.91
CA VAL A 46 9.36 -2.03 -0.60
C VAL A 46 8.04 -2.78 -0.81
N ALA A 47 6.92 -2.08 -0.96
CA ALA A 47 5.60 -2.70 -1.05
C ALA A 47 5.46 -3.66 -2.25
N GLY A 48 4.72 -4.75 -2.06
CA GLY A 48 4.38 -5.71 -3.12
C GLY A 48 3.45 -5.11 -4.17
N GLY A 49 2.49 -4.28 -3.79
CA GLY A 49 1.59 -3.57 -4.71
C GLY A 49 0.38 -4.37 -5.16
N MET A 50 -0.01 -5.39 -4.43
CA MET A 50 -1.29 -6.05 -4.64
C MET A 50 -2.43 -5.08 -4.33
N LEU A 51 -3.42 -5.06 -5.19
CA LEU A 51 -4.73 -4.43 -5.04
C LEU A 51 -5.73 -5.54 -4.83
N ALA A 52 -5.62 -6.18 -3.67
CA ALA A 52 -6.19 -7.48 -3.39
C ALA A 52 -7.14 -7.41 -2.18
N PRO A 53 -8.34 -6.82 -2.34
CA PRO A 53 -9.31 -6.72 -1.26
C PRO A 53 -9.81 -8.07 -0.77
N ALA A 54 -9.81 -9.10 -1.62
CA ALA A 54 -10.27 -10.42 -1.24
C ALA A 54 -9.12 -11.36 -0.84
N ALA A 55 -8.00 -11.44 -1.59
CA ALA A 55 -6.90 -12.34 -1.24
C ALA A 55 -6.18 -11.96 0.06
N GLU A 56 -6.24 -10.69 0.48
CA GLU A 56 -5.57 -10.19 1.68
C GLU A 56 -6.48 -10.15 2.93
N VAL A 57 -7.70 -10.67 2.84
CA VAL A 57 -8.64 -10.80 3.97
C VAL A 57 -8.04 -11.66 5.08
N GLN A 58 -8.22 -11.22 6.31
CA GLN A 58 -7.90 -11.97 7.52
C GLN A 58 -9.09 -11.97 8.47
N TYR A 59 -9.29 -13.08 9.16
CA TYR A 59 -10.31 -13.18 10.21
C TYR A 59 -10.14 -12.07 11.26
N ARG A 60 -11.25 -11.58 11.80
CA ARG A 60 -11.32 -10.49 12.80
C ARG A 60 -10.89 -9.11 12.29
N GLN A 61 -10.88 -8.91 10.96
CA GLN A 61 -10.63 -7.61 10.33
C GLN A 61 -11.85 -7.14 9.53
N GLU A 62 -13.06 -7.61 9.85
CA GLU A 62 -14.31 -7.32 9.14
C GLU A 62 -14.56 -5.80 8.94
N PRO A 63 -14.23 -4.90 9.89
CA PRO A 63 -14.38 -3.45 9.66
C PRO A 63 -13.51 -2.90 8.54
N LEU A 64 -12.43 -3.62 8.16
CA LEU A 64 -11.51 -3.22 7.08
C LEU A 64 -12.04 -3.60 5.69
N TYR A 65 -12.85 -4.68 5.58
CA TYR A 65 -13.26 -5.22 4.28
C TYR A 65 -13.99 -4.22 3.40
N PRO A 66 -15.01 -3.46 3.89
CA PRO A 66 -15.69 -2.47 3.08
C PRO A 66 -14.74 -1.39 2.55
N LEU A 67 -13.76 -0.96 3.35
CA LEU A 67 -12.77 0.03 2.94
C LEU A 67 -11.85 -0.50 1.84
N MET A 68 -11.45 -1.78 1.94
CA MET A 68 -10.61 -2.45 0.94
C MET A 68 -11.32 -2.58 -0.40
N LEU A 69 -12.57 -3.06 -0.40
CA LEU A 69 -13.41 -3.21 -1.59
C LEU A 69 -13.63 -1.87 -2.27
N GLN A 70 -14.10 -0.86 -1.53
CA GLN A 70 -14.33 0.48 -2.08
C GLN A 70 -13.05 1.13 -2.60
N SER A 71 -11.91 0.89 -1.95
CA SER A 71 -10.64 1.41 -2.45
C SER A 71 -10.22 0.76 -3.77
N ALA A 72 -10.42 -0.54 -3.92
CA ALA A 72 -10.15 -1.25 -5.17
C ALA A 72 -10.98 -0.68 -6.33
N GLU A 73 -12.26 -0.37 -6.11
CA GLU A 73 -13.16 0.24 -7.10
C GLU A 73 -12.69 1.62 -7.58
N LEU A 74 -11.91 2.34 -6.78
CA LEU A 74 -11.41 3.68 -7.14
C LEU A 74 -10.16 3.62 -8.04
N TYR A 75 -9.43 2.50 -8.05
CA TYR A 75 -8.15 2.40 -8.76
C TYR A 75 -8.25 2.61 -10.27
N PRO A 76 -9.23 2.06 -11.01
CA PRO A 76 -9.32 2.28 -12.46
C PRO A 76 -9.37 3.76 -12.83
N SER A 77 -10.21 4.55 -12.13
CA SER A 77 -10.33 5.99 -12.40
C SER A 77 -9.08 6.76 -11.96
N LEU A 78 -8.50 6.41 -10.81
CA LEU A 78 -7.28 7.04 -10.31
C LEU A 78 -6.10 6.84 -11.29
N VAL A 79 -5.94 5.62 -11.79
CA VAL A 79 -4.90 5.30 -12.77
C VAL A 79 -5.15 5.99 -14.10
N ALA A 80 -6.40 5.99 -14.60
CA ALA A 80 -6.76 6.66 -15.84
C ALA A 80 -6.44 8.15 -15.81
N ASP A 81 -6.79 8.84 -14.72
CA ASP A 81 -6.51 10.27 -14.54
C ASP A 81 -5.02 10.56 -14.40
N LEU A 82 -4.26 9.68 -13.74
CA LEU A 82 -2.81 9.82 -13.62
C LEU A 82 -2.12 9.65 -14.97
N VAL A 83 -2.52 8.65 -15.76
CA VAL A 83 -1.99 8.41 -17.11
C VAL A 83 -2.36 9.55 -18.05
N ALA A 84 -3.59 10.08 -17.95
CA ALA A 84 -4.01 11.26 -18.72
C ALA A 84 -3.19 12.51 -18.37
N ALA A 85 -2.78 12.66 -17.10
CA ALA A 85 -1.93 13.77 -16.65
C ALA A 85 -0.44 13.59 -17.04
N ALA A 86 0.00 12.37 -17.36
CA ALA A 86 1.34 12.02 -17.79
C ALA A 86 1.32 11.01 -18.95
N PRO A 87 0.96 11.43 -20.18
CA PRO A 87 0.86 10.54 -21.32
C PRO A 87 2.15 9.74 -21.56
N GLY A 88 2.00 8.46 -21.89
CA GLY A 88 3.11 7.53 -22.12
C GLY A 88 3.78 7.01 -20.85
N THR A 89 3.22 7.28 -19.66
CA THR A 89 3.70 6.72 -18.40
C THR A 89 3.02 5.38 -18.11
N ASP A 90 3.81 4.32 -17.96
CA ASP A 90 3.36 3.08 -17.36
C ASP A 90 3.45 3.19 -15.82
N VAL A 91 2.41 2.79 -15.13
CA VAL A 91 2.33 2.72 -13.65
C VAL A 91 2.35 1.27 -13.16
N GLY A 92 2.49 0.31 -14.07
CA GLY A 92 2.45 -1.11 -13.77
C GLY A 92 1.10 -1.58 -13.23
N TYR A 93 0.00 -0.90 -13.60
CA TYR A 93 -1.36 -1.33 -13.25
C TYR A 93 -1.80 -2.47 -14.15
N ARG A 94 -2.16 -3.58 -13.54
CA ARG A 94 -2.58 -4.79 -14.22
C ARG A 94 -3.85 -5.35 -13.59
N THR A 95 -4.77 -5.80 -14.42
CA THR A 95 -6.12 -6.24 -14.03
C THR A 95 -6.35 -7.74 -14.23
N GLU A 96 -5.27 -8.47 -14.51
CA GLU A 96 -5.35 -9.94 -14.47
C GLU A 96 -5.68 -10.36 -13.04
N SER A 97 -6.58 -11.33 -12.91
CA SER A 97 -7.00 -11.89 -11.63
C SER A 97 -5.82 -12.38 -10.78
N THR A 98 -6.04 -12.55 -9.50
CA THR A 98 -5.07 -13.20 -8.59
C THR A 98 -5.43 -14.68 -8.42
N PHE A 99 -4.44 -15.55 -8.50
CA PHE A 99 -4.59 -16.94 -8.04
C PHE A 99 -4.12 -17.05 -6.59
N VAL A 100 -4.95 -17.68 -5.75
CA VAL A 100 -4.53 -18.11 -4.42
C VAL A 100 -4.38 -19.63 -4.43
N VAL A 101 -3.20 -20.11 -4.08
CA VAL A 101 -2.86 -21.52 -4.19
C VAL A 101 -2.45 -22.11 -2.83
N ALA A 102 -2.71 -23.39 -2.67
CA ALA A 102 -2.34 -24.19 -1.51
C ALA A 102 -1.25 -25.20 -1.90
N ALA A 103 -0.14 -25.22 -1.17
CA ALA A 103 0.99 -26.10 -1.50
C ALA A 103 0.72 -27.55 -1.10
N ASP A 104 -0.02 -27.80 -0.05
CA ASP A 104 -0.36 -29.15 0.43
C ASP A 104 -1.82 -29.28 0.90
N ARG A 105 -2.17 -30.43 1.48
CA ARG A 105 -3.56 -30.71 1.91
C ARG A 105 -4.01 -29.87 3.09
N ALA A 106 -3.11 -29.53 3.99
CA ALA A 106 -3.43 -28.67 5.16
C ALA A 106 -3.71 -27.25 4.68
N ASP A 107 -2.84 -26.72 3.80
CA ASP A 107 -3.02 -25.43 3.14
C ASP A 107 -4.31 -25.39 2.30
N ALA A 108 -4.68 -26.51 1.63
CA ALA A 108 -5.93 -26.60 0.86
C ALA A 108 -7.18 -26.56 1.76
N THR A 109 -7.08 -27.09 3.00
CA THR A 109 -8.15 -26.97 3.99
C THR A 109 -8.30 -25.53 4.44
N HIS A 110 -7.19 -24.86 4.79
CA HIS A 110 -7.16 -23.43 5.12
C HIS A 110 -7.75 -22.58 3.98
N LEU A 111 -7.32 -22.82 2.74
CA LEU A 111 -7.81 -22.07 1.57
C LEU A 111 -9.32 -22.24 1.37
N ARG A 112 -9.85 -23.44 1.59
CA ARG A 112 -11.29 -23.70 1.50
C ARG A 112 -12.07 -22.90 2.57
N GLU A 113 -11.62 -22.95 3.82
CA GLU A 113 -12.26 -22.23 4.95
C GLU A 113 -12.20 -20.72 4.73
N LEU A 114 -11.07 -20.20 4.25
CA LEU A 114 -10.93 -18.79 3.88
C LEU A 114 -11.87 -18.42 2.73
N THR A 115 -12.00 -19.26 1.71
CA THR A 115 -12.93 -19.05 0.59
C THR A 115 -14.39 -18.98 1.07
N GLU A 116 -14.78 -19.87 1.99
CA GLU A 116 -16.12 -19.84 2.59
C GLU A 116 -16.35 -18.54 3.38
N HIS A 117 -15.36 -18.10 4.14
CA HIS A 117 -15.41 -16.81 4.83
C HIS A 117 -15.53 -15.63 3.86
N GLN A 118 -14.74 -15.61 2.78
CA GLN A 118 -14.81 -14.57 1.73
C GLN A 118 -16.21 -14.50 1.11
N HIS A 119 -16.81 -15.65 0.76
CA HIS A 119 -18.17 -15.73 0.21
C HIS A 119 -19.22 -15.18 1.19
N THR A 120 -19.11 -15.45 2.52
CA THR A 120 -20.06 -14.89 3.52
C THR A 120 -19.99 -13.36 3.62
N HIS A 121 -18.90 -12.76 3.13
CA HIS A 121 -18.70 -11.31 3.05
C HIS A 121 -18.89 -10.75 1.63
N GLY A 122 -19.50 -11.53 0.72
CA GLY A 122 -19.87 -11.07 -0.62
C GLY A 122 -18.69 -10.90 -1.58
N MET A 123 -17.54 -11.52 -1.29
CA MET A 123 -16.38 -11.49 -2.17
C MET A 123 -16.48 -12.56 -3.23
N ASP A 124 -16.08 -12.21 -4.45
CA ASP A 124 -16.10 -13.12 -5.60
C ASP A 124 -14.82 -13.94 -5.64
N VAL A 125 -14.94 -15.25 -5.44
CA VAL A 125 -13.82 -16.21 -5.38
C VAL A 125 -14.22 -17.50 -6.07
N ASP A 126 -13.56 -17.85 -7.17
CA ASP A 126 -13.85 -19.00 -7.99
C ASP A 126 -12.91 -20.17 -7.68
N ARG A 127 -13.46 -21.35 -7.44
CA ARG A 127 -12.65 -22.57 -7.29
C ARG A 127 -12.23 -23.11 -8.65
N LEU A 128 -10.94 -23.34 -8.80
CA LEU A 128 -10.38 -23.96 -10.01
C LEU A 128 -9.82 -25.36 -9.70
N THR A 129 -9.91 -26.24 -10.69
CA THR A 129 -9.04 -27.43 -10.68
C THR A 129 -7.60 -27.01 -11.00
N LEU A 130 -6.63 -27.74 -10.47
CA LEU A 130 -5.21 -27.49 -10.78
C LEU A 130 -4.93 -27.57 -12.31
N ARG A 131 -5.66 -28.44 -13.03
CA ARG A 131 -5.56 -28.52 -14.49
C ARG A 131 -6.00 -27.22 -15.17
N GLN A 132 -7.12 -26.62 -14.74
CA GLN A 132 -7.60 -25.35 -15.27
C GLN A 132 -6.61 -24.22 -14.95
N ALA A 133 -6.15 -24.13 -13.71
CA ALA A 133 -5.17 -23.14 -13.30
C ALA A 133 -3.87 -23.23 -14.10
N ARG A 134 -3.33 -24.47 -14.29
CA ARG A 134 -2.11 -24.69 -15.08
C ARG A 134 -2.29 -24.51 -16.58
N SER A 135 -3.50 -24.60 -17.12
CA SER A 135 -3.75 -24.22 -18.52
C SER A 135 -3.63 -22.71 -18.75
N GLN A 136 -3.89 -21.90 -17.73
CA GLN A 136 -3.74 -20.44 -17.76
C GLN A 136 -2.34 -20.00 -17.31
N GLU A 137 -1.77 -20.67 -16.30
CA GLU A 137 -0.45 -20.41 -15.73
C GLU A 137 0.39 -21.70 -15.73
N PRO A 138 1.03 -22.04 -16.85
CA PRO A 138 1.82 -23.29 -16.96
C PRO A 138 2.99 -23.37 -15.98
N GLY A 139 3.50 -22.23 -15.50
CA GLY A 139 4.58 -22.14 -14.52
C GLY A 139 4.23 -22.63 -13.11
N LEU A 140 2.93 -22.83 -12.80
CA LEU A 140 2.52 -23.36 -11.50
C LEU A 140 2.99 -24.82 -11.32
N SER A 141 3.45 -25.12 -10.11
CA SER A 141 3.85 -26.49 -9.74
C SER A 141 2.70 -27.48 -9.93
N PRO A 142 2.95 -28.66 -10.51
CA PRO A 142 1.94 -29.73 -10.63
C PRO A 142 1.61 -30.40 -9.29
N GLN A 143 2.32 -30.06 -8.21
CA GLN A 143 2.16 -30.67 -6.89
C GLN A 143 1.26 -29.86 -5.95
N LEU A 144 0.68 -28.73 -6.42
CA LEU A 144 -0.24 -27.91 -5.62
C LEU A 144 -1.53 -28.69 -5.30
N ALA A 145 -2.08 -28.47 -4.11
CA ALA A 145 -3.24 -29.19 -3.61
C ALA A 145 -4.58 -28.42 -3.77
N GLY A 146 -4.53 -27.12 -4.03
CA GLY A 146 -5.72 -26.30 -4.23
C GLY A 146 -5.41 -24.98 -4.94
N VAL A 147 -6.41 -24.48 -5.68
CA VAL A 147 -6.32 -23.17 -6.37
C VAL A 147 -7.70 -22.53 -6.37
N VAL A 148 -7.73 -21.24 -6.08
CA VAL A 148 -8.87 -20.36 -6.35
C VAL A 148 -8.43 -19.18 -7.20
N GLU A 149 -9.34 -18.65 -7.99
CA GLU A 149 -9.19 -17.41 -8.74
C GLU A 149 -10.00 -16.31 -8.08
N ILE A 150 -9.41 -15.12 -7.99
CA ILE A 150 -10.08 -13.92 -7.50
C ILE A 150 -10.05 -12.88 -8.62
N PRO A 151 -11.17 -12.73 -9.37
CA PRO A 151 -11.22 -11.87 -10.56
C PRO A 151 -10.98 -10.39 -10.25
N GLY A 152 -11.47 -9.90 -9.10
CA GLY A 152 -11.40 -8.51 -8.68
C GLY A 152 -10.08 -8.07 -8.04
N ASP A 153 -9.15 -9.00 -7.82
CA ASP A 153 -7.85 -8.70 -7.22
C ASP A 153 -6.81 -8.40 -8.31
N HIS A 154 -6.25 -7.21 -8.25
CA HIS A 154 -5.35 -6.64 -9.26
C HIS A 154 -3.97 -6.32 -8.68
N GLN A 155 -3.13 -5.58 -9.43
CA GLN A 155 -1.84 -5.09 -8.96
C GLN A 155 -1.47 -3.75 -9.57
N VAL A 156 -0.57 -3.04 -8.90
CA VAL A 156 0.15 -1.88 -9.41
C VAL A 156 1.64 -2.02 -9.05
N ASN A 157 2.55 -1.45 -9.84
CA ASN A 157 3.95 -1.34 -9.42
C ASN A 157 4.12 -0.11 -8.52
N PRO A 158 4.32 -0.26 -7.20
CA PRO A 158 4.35 0.88 -6.28
C PRO A 158 5.42 1.91 -6.60
N ARG A 159 6.57 1.48 -7.12
CA ARG A 159 7.67 2.39 -7.49
C ARG A 159 7.31 3.22 -8.71
N MET A 160 6.79 2.58 -9.76
CA MET A 160 6.35 3.27 -10.98
C MET A 160 5.19 4.21 -10.70
N PHE A 161 4.21 3.76 -9.92
CA PHE A 161 3.04 4.52 -9.57
C PHE A 161 3.40 5.77 -8.74
N ALA A 162 4.22 5.62 -7.69
CA ALA A 162 4.69 6.74 -6.88
C ALA A 162 5.58 7.73 -7.69
N ALA A 163 6.43 7.22 -8.57
CA ALA A 163 7.25 8.06 -9.44
C ALA A 163 6.40 8.86 -10.44
N ALA A 164 5.34 8.26 -10.99
CA ALA A 164 4.39 8.94 -11.86
C ALA A 164 3.64 10.05 -11.13
N LEU A 165 3.11 9.76 -9.93
CA LEU A 165 2.44 10.76 -9.07
C LEU A 165 3.38 11.93 -8.77
N LEU A 166 4.60 11.65 -8.31
CA LEU A 166 5.58 12.68 -7.97
C LEU A 166 5.89 13.58 -9.17
N ARG A 167 6.16 12.98 -10.33
CA ARG A 167 6.44 13.72 -11.56
C ARG A 167 5.27 14.62 -11.99
N VAL A 168 4.04 14.11 -11.95
CA VAL A 168 2.84 14.89 -12.29
C VAL A 168 2.66 16.06 -11.33
N LEU A 169 2.83 15.82 -10.03
CA LEU A 169 2.66 16.86 -9.01
C LEU A 169 3.72 17.97 -9.14
N GLU A 170 4.99 17.62 -9.35
CA GLU A 170 6.06 18.58 -9.59
C GLU A 170 5.81 19.37 -10.89
N TYR A 171 5.42 18.70 -11.99
CA TYR A 171 5.10 19.34 -13.25
C TYR A 171 3.95 20.34 -13.14
N LYS A 172 2.92 20.00 -12.34
CA LYS A 172 1.77 20.90 -12.08
C LYS A 172 2.10 22.05 -11.12
N GLY A 173 3.26 22.04 -10.48
CA GLY A 173 3.72 23.11 -9.62
C GLY A 173 3.49 22.89 -8.11
N VAL A 174 3.14 21.67 -7.69
CA VAL A 174 3.12 21.33 -6.26
C VAL A 174 4.52 21.50 -5.66
N ARG A 175 4.63 22.20 -4.53
CA ARG A 175 5.91 22.46 -3.89
C ARG A 175 6.42 21.25 -3.12
N LEU A 176 7.54 20.70 -3.52
CA LEU A 176 8.25 19.68 -2.75
C LEU A 176 9.28 20.32 -1.83
N VAL A 177 9.12 20.09 -0.52
CA VAL A 177 10.04 20.51 0.54
C VAL A 177 10.82 19.29 0.99
N ARG A 178 12.07 19.16 0.51
CA ARG A 178 12.94 17.99 0.76
C ARG A 178 13.63 18.09 2.11
N GLU A 179 12.83 18.21 3.16
CA GLU A 179 13.28 18.32 4.53
C GLU A 179 12.41 17.45 5.44
N LYS A 180 12.99 16.98 6.55
CA LYS A 180 12.28 16.20 7.56
C LYS A 180 11.35 17.11 8.37
N ALA A 181 10.10 16.71 8.52
CA ALA A 181 9.16 17.31 9.45
C ALA A 181 9.59 17.03 10.90
N GLY A 182 9.63 18.06 11.73
CA GLY A 182 10.05 18.01 13.14
C GLY A 182 8.89 18.03 14.11
N ALA A 183 8.03 19.05 14.02
CA ALA A 183 6.89 19.24 14.92
C ALA A 183 5.73 19.90 14.18
N LEU A 184 4.50 19.61 14.61
CA LEU A 184 3.32 20.35 14.19
C LEU A 184 3.30 21.73 14.84
N LEU A 185 2.82 22.73 14.12
CA LEU A 185 2.67 24.11 14.60
C LEU A 185 1.20 24.35 14.96
N TRP A 186 0.99 24.95 16.13
CA TRP A 186 -0.34 25.19 16.66
C TRP A 186 -0.56 26.67 16.99
N GLU A 187 -1.75 27.18 16.68
CA GLU A 187 -2.27 28.47 17.14
C GLU A 187 -3.61 28.19 17.85
N GLY A 188 -3.59 28.24 19.19
CA GLY A 188 -4.69 27.74 20.01
C GLY A 188 -4.92 26.22 19.76
N SER A 189 -6.12 25.83 19.33
CA SER A 189 -6.50 24.46 19.00
C SER A 189 -6.22 24.09 17.54
N ALA A 190 -5.93 25.07 16.69
CA ALA A 190 -5.79 24.86 15.25
C ALA A 190 -4.34 24.52 14.85
N CYS A 191 -4.17 23.48 14.06
CA CYS A 191 -2.90 23.18 13.41
C CYS A 191 -2.70 24.15 12.24
N VAL A 192 -1.56 24.85 12.21
CA VAL A 192 -1.25 25.88 11.22
C VAL A 192 -0.05 25.52 10.32
N GLY A 193 0.46 24.30 10.42
CA GLY A 193 1.58 23.86 9.60
C GLY A 193 2.56 22.95 10.34
N VAL A 194 3.81 22.94 9.87
CA VAL A 194 4.87 22.07 10.39
C VAL A 194 6.23 22.77 10.41
N GLU A 195 7.05 22.45 11.41
CA GLU A 195 8.49 22.76 11.40
C GLU A 195 9.25 21.75 10.54
N VAL A 196 10.23 22.23 9.77
CA VAL A 196 11.05 21.39 8.89
C VAL A 196 12.54 21.69 9.02
N GLY A 197 13.36 20.67 8.83
CA GLY A 197 14.81 20.77 8.84
C GLY A 197 15.42 21.04 10.21
N VAL A 198 16.73 21.19 10.23
CA VAL A 198 17.51 21.47 11.47
C VAL A 198 17.32 22.90 11.96
N ASP A 199 17.06 23.82 11.03
CA ASP A 199 16.84 25.26 11.32
C ASP A 199 15.40 25.56 11.76
N LYS A 200 14.57 24.54 11.91
CA LYS A 200 13.15 24.65 12.32
C LYS A 200 12.37 25.66 11.48
N ARG A 201 12.61 25.66 10.18
CA ARG A 201 11.88 26.52 9.25
C ARG A 201 10.40 26.15 9.23
N LYS A 202 9.53 27.17 9.20
CA LYS A 202 8.08 26.96 9.22
C LYS A 202 7.51 26.85 7.82
N VAL A 203 6.72 25.81 7.58
CA VAL A 203 5.86 25.63 6.41
C VAL A 203 4.43 25.72 6.90
N LEU A 204 3.77 26.84 6.59
CA LEU A 204 2.43 27.15 7.08
C LEU A 204 1.36 26.72 6.07
N GLY A 205 0.21 26.27 6.57
CA GLY A 205 -0.92 25.87 5.76
C GLY A 205 -2.26 26.00 6.47
N ALA A 206 -3.32 26.26 5.72
CA ALA A 206 -4.66 26.30 6.26
C ALA A 206 -5.16 24.92 6.70
N THR A 207 -4.66 23.84 6.06
CA THR A 207 -4.90 22.46 6.47
C THR A 207 -3.59 21.68 6.40
N THR A 208 -3.29 20.91 7.44
CA THR A 208 -2.12 20.02 7.51
C THR A 208 -2.57 18.56 7.47
N TYR A 209 -1.86 17.73 6.70
CA TYR A 209 -2.11 16.30 6.58
C TYR A 209 -0.90 15.52 7.08
N VAL A 210 -1.12 14.54 7.94
CA VAL A 210 -0.07 13.65 8.46
C VAL A 210 -0.17 12.30 7.74
N CYS A 211 0.68 12.12 6.72
CA CYS A 211 0.74 10.96 5.83
C CYS A 211 2.10 10.23 5.85
N ASN A 212 2.94 10.50 6.84
CA ASN A 212 4.35 10.08 6.88
C ASN A 212 4.58 8.72 7.57
N GLY A 213 3.58 7.84 7.60
CA GLY A 213 3.71 6.48 8.12
C GLY A 213 4.20 6.47 9.57
N LEU A 214 5.24 5.68 9.88
CA LEU A 214 5.84 5.63 11.21
C LEU A 214 6.42 6.96 11.67
N GLY A 215 6.74 7.87 10.77
CA GLY A 215 7.24 9.20 11.09
C GLY A 215 6.22 10.07 11.86
N ALA A 216 4.94 9.74 11.81
CA ALA A 216 3.88 10.43 12.56
C ALA A 216 4.09 10.35 14.08
N ARG A 217 4.75 9.30 14.59
CA ARG A 217 5.12 9.17 16.02
C ARG A 217 5.93 10.34 16.53
N ALA A 218 6.78 10.92 15.68
CA ALA A 218 7.67 12.02 16.04
C ALA A 218 6.98 13.40 16.01
N LEU A 219 5.72 13.49 15.57
CA LEU A 219 4.98 14.74 15.46
C LEU A 219 4.15 15.09 16.71
N GLY A 220 4.27 14.30 17.77
CA GLY A 220 3.58 14.55 19.04
C GLY A 220 2.10 14.17 19.05
N LEU A 221 1.64 13.40 18.07
CA LEU A 221 0.27 12.87 18.05
C LEU A 221 0.17 11.58 18.88
N PRO A 222 -0.93 11.35 19.61
CA PRO A 222 -1.14 10.17 20.43
C PRO A 222 -1.50 8.93 19.58
N LEU A 223 -0.63 8.59 18.64
CA LEU A 223 -0.83 7.48 17.70
C LEU A 223 -0.01 6.26 18.11
N ASN A 224 -0.68 5.13 18.36
CA ASN A 224 -0.05 3.86 18.72
C ASN A 224 0.44 3.12 17.46
N LEU A 225 1.45 3.68 16.78
CA LEU A 225 2.07 3.08 15.61
C LEU A 225 3.23 2.17 16.00
N ARG A 226 3.32 0.98 15.38
CA ARG A 226 4.43 0.05 15.55
C ARG A 226 5.05 -0.34 14.20
N PRO A 227 6.38 -0.53 14.12
CA PRO A 227 7.01 -1.04 12.92
C PRO A 227 6.79 -2.55 12.81
N VAL A 228 6.16 -3.00 11.73
CA VAL A 228 6.09 -4.42 11.37
C VAL A 228 6.95 -4.64 10.14
N ARG A 229 8.11 -5.29 10.34
CA ARG A 229 9.10 -5.50 9.29
C ARG A 229 8.69 -6.64 8.37
N GLY A 230 8.97 -6.48 7.09
CA GLY A 230 8.81 -7.51 6.08
C GLY A 230 9.99 -7.54 5.14
N ASP A 231 10.58 -8.73 4.98
CA ASP A 231 11.56 -8.97 3.95
C ASP A 231 10.84 -9.23 2.63
N MET A 232 11.38 -8.70 1.53
CA MET A 232 10.89 -8.88 0.18
C MET A 232 12.06 -9.03 -0.78
N LEU A 233 11.88 -9.85 -1.81
CA LEU A 233 12.87 -10.09 -2.84
C LEU A 233 12.37 -9.51 -4.18
N ARG A 234 13.31 -9.05 -5.00
CA ARG A 234 13.08 -8.78 -6.42
C ARG A 234 13.95 -9.70 -7.24
N LEU A 235 13.26 -10.41 -8.11
CA LEU A 235 13.90 -11.30 -9.06
C LEU A 235 13.80 -10.69 -10.46
N GLY A 236 14.75 -11.03 -11.32
CA GLY A 236 14.75 -10.69 -12.74
C GLY A 236 14.60 -11.96 -13.56
N ALA A 237 13.78 -11.89 -14.60
CA ALA A 237 13.63 -12.97 -15.58
C ALA A 237 13.43 -12.38 -16.97
N ALA A 238 14.09 -12.95 -17.97
CA ALA A 238 13.87 -12.57 -19.37
C ALA A 238 12.40 -12.79 -19.78
N ASN A 239 11.79 -13.85 -19.25
CA ASN A 239 10.37 -14.14 -19.37
C ASN A 239 9.86 -14.56 -17.99
N ALA A 240 8.90 -13.83 -17.46
CA ALA A 240 8.29 -14.17 -16.18
C ALA A 240 7.59 -15.54 -16.28
N PRO A 241 7.83 -16.46 -15.33
CA PRO A 241 7.27 -17.81 -15.38
C PRO A 241 5.76 -17.85 -15.11
N VAL A 242 5.18 -16.76 -14.62
CA VAL A 242 3.74 -16.56 -14.39
C VAL A 242 3.32 -15.20 -14.89
N GLY A 243 2.08 -15.08 -15.35
CA GLY A 243 1.52 -13.87 -15.94
C GLY A 243 0.70 -13.01 -14.98
N ARG A 244 0.21 -13.58 -13.88
CA ARG A 244 -0.65 -12.93 -12.89
C ARG A 244 -0.06 -13.02 -11.48
N VAL A 245 -0.66 -12.32 -10.53
CA VAL A 245 -0.32 -12.47 -9.12
C VAL A 245 -0.64 -13.88 -8.65
N ILE A 246 0.35 -14.55 -8.06
CA ILE A 246 0.16 -15.79 -7.35
C ILE A 246 0.38 -15.53 -5.88
N ARG A 247 -0.68 -15.69 -5.08
CA ARG A 247 -0.58 -15.76 -3.63
C ARG A 247 -0.64 -17.22 -3.20
N ALA A 248 0.15 -17.61 -2.24
CA ALA A 248 0.18 -19.00 -1.82
C ALA A 248 0.22 -19.14 -0.30
N PHE A 249 -0.32 -20.25 0.18
CA PHE A 249 -0.04 -20.80 1.51
C PHE A 249 0.90 -21.99 1.34
N VAL A 250 2.02 -21.96 2.04
CA VAL A 250 3.03 -23.01 2.05
C VAL A 250 3.33 -23.36 3.50
N GLU A 251 2.81 -24.49 3.98
CA GLU A 251 2.91 -24.87 5.39
C GLU A 251 2.38 -23.75 6.32
N ASP A 252 1.21 -23.23 5.99
CA ASP A 252 0.52 -22.11 6.64
C ASP A 252 1.26 -20.76 6.60
N ARG A 253 2.33 -20.65 5.84
CA ARG A 253 3.03 -19.38 5.61
C ARG A 253 2.54 -18.71 4.33
N PRO A 254 2.11 -17.44 4.38
CA PRO A 254 1.72 -16.70 3.19
C PRO A 254 2.96 -16.26 2.39
N VAL A 255 2.96 -16.50 1.09
CA VAL A 255 3.93 -15.97 0.14
C VAL A 255 3.18 -15.44 -1.09
N TYR A 256 3.69 -14.38 -1.71
CA TYR A 256 3.19 -13.88 -2.99
C TYR A 256 4.31 -13.78 -4.02
N ILE A 257 3.94 -13.97 -5.28
CA ILE A 257 4.79 -13.86 -6.47
C ILE A 257 4.07 -12.92 -7.43
N ILE A 258 4.66 -11.75 -7.69
CA ILE A 258 4.01 -10.67 -8.43
C ILE A 258 4.86 -10.32 -9.65
N PRO A 259 4.48 -10.79 -10.85
CA PRO A 259 5.17 -10.41 -12.09
C PRO A 259 4.87 -8.95 -12.44
N ARG A 260 5.84 -8.24 -12.98
CA ARG A 260 5.79 -6.82 -13.32
C ARG A 260 5.93 -6.59 -14.82
N THR A 261 5.45 -5.43 -15.29
CA THR A 261 5.61 -4.98 -16.68
C THR A 261 7.07 -4.64 -17.02
N ASP A 262 7.88 -4.28 -16.01
CA ASP A 262 9.30 -3.97 -16.16
C ASP A 262 10.22 -5.21 -16.19
N GLY A 263 9.67 -6.42 -16.25
CA GLY A 263 10.41 -7.68 -16.28
C GLY A 263 10.89 -8.16 -14.91
N THR A 264 10.59 -7.44 -13.83
CA THR A 264 10.89 -7.89 -12.47
C THR A 264 9.77 -8.73 -11.88
N ILE A 265 10.09 -9.51 -10.85
CA ILE A 265 9.13 -10.29 -10.07
C ILE A 265 9.35 -9.94 -8.59
N ALA A 266 8.29 -9.47 -7.93
CA ALA A 266 8.35 -9.27 -6.49
C ALA A 266 7.91 -10.54 -5.75
N VAL A 267 8.74 -11.00 -4.81
CA VAL A 267 8.46 -12.16 -3.95
C VAL A 267 8.45 -11.71 -2.49
N GLY A 268 7.37 -11.95 -1.78
CA GLY A 268 7.20 -11.51 -0.40
C GLY A 268 6.07 -12.21 0.34
N ALA A 269 5.83 -11.84 1.55
CA ALA A 269 6.75 -11.12 2.39
C ALA A 269 6.72 -11.71 3.80
N THR A 270 7.85 -11.65 4.47
CA THR A 270 7.88 -11.99 5.91
C THR A 270 7.14 -10.93 6.74
N SER A 271 6.82 -11.30 7.98
CA SER A 271 6.24 -10.37 8.97
C SER A 271 6.89 -10.63 10.31
N ARG A 272 7.53 -9.60 10.88
CA ARG A 272 8.24 -9.70 12.17
C ARG A 272 8.28 -8.37 12.90
N GLU A 273 8.28 -8.44 14.21
CA GLU A 273 8.36 -7.27 15.10
C GLU A 273 9.67 -7.32 15.91
N ASP A 274 10.81 -7.28 15.20
CA ASP A 274 12.14 -7.28 15.80
C ASP A 274 12.94 -6.01 15.46
N ALA A 275 14.16 -5.91 15.97
CA ALA A 275 15.03 -4.75 15.77
C ALA A 275 15.91 -4.83 14.52
N ARG A 276 15.89 -5.92 13.75
CA ARG A 276 16.76 -6.11 12.58
C ARG A 276 16.36 -5.18 11.44
N GLU A 277 17.29 -4.36 10.97
CA GLU A 277 17.05 -3.36 9.92
C GLU A 277 17.42 -3.83 8.53
N ARG A 278 18.04 -5.01 8.41
CA ARG A 278 18.42 -5.64 7.15
C ARG A 278 17.60 -6.90 6.92
N PRO A 279 17.49 -7.38 5.66
CA PRO A 279 16.86 -8.66 5.37
C PRO A 279 17.50 -9.78 6.20
N ALA A 280 16.65 -10.62 6.78
CA ALA A 280 17.12 -11.75 7.57
C ALA A 280 17.42 -12.94 6.66
N VAL A 281 18.48 -13.66 6.94
CA VAL A 281 18.89 -14.85 6.13
C VAL A 281 17.79 -15.89 6.10
N ASP A 282 17.15 -16.15 7.24
CA ASP A 282 16.02 -17.07 7.36
C ASP A 282 14.80 -16.61 6.55
N GLY A 283 14.54 -15.28 6.53
CA GLY A 283 13.47 -14.67 5.75
C GLY A 283 13.70 -14.82 4.24
N VAL A 284 14.92 -14.51 3.77
CA VAL A 284 15.30 -14.67 2.37
C VAL A 284 15.19 -16.13 1.92
N TYR A 285 15.74 -17.05 2.72
CA TYR A 285 15.68 -18.48 2.45
C TYR A 285 14.23 -18.99 2.38
N THR A 286 13.41 -18.63 3.36
CA THR A 286 12.00 -19.07 3.43
C THR A 286 11.22 -18.57 2.22
N LEU A 287 11.36 -17.28 1.85
CA LEU A 287 10.68 -16.72 0.70
C LEU A 287 11.07 -17.41 -0.61
N LEU A 288 12.37 -17.67 -0.84
CA LEU A 288 12.83 -18.36 -2.03
C LEU A 288 12.31 -19.80 -2.08
N ARG A 289 12.48 -20.56 -0.97
CA ARG A 289 12.02 -21.94 -0.87
C ARG A 289 10.51 -22.06 -1.15
N ASP A 290 9.71 -21.22 -0.50
CA ASP A 290 8.26 -21.29 -0.59
C ASP A 290 7.77 -20.82 -1.98
N ALA A 291 8.38 -19.79 -2.56
CA ALA A 291 8.06 -19.33 -3.90
C ALA A 291 8.43 -20.36 -4.99
N ILE A 292 9.62 -20.99 -4.91
CA ILE A 292 10.06 -22.03 -5.83
C ILE A 292 9.16 -23.28 -5.73
N ARG A 293 8.70 -23.64 -4.53
CA ARG A 293 7.72 -24.73 -4.36
C ARG A 293 6.43 -24.49 -5.11
N VAL A 294 6.00 -23.23 -5.23
CA VAL A 294 4.77 -22.81 -5.93
C VAL A 294 5.00 -22.64 -7.43
N VAL A 295 6.11 -21.99 -7.80
CA VAL A 295 6.51 -21.71 -9.18
C VAL A 295 7.96 -22.15 -9.38
N PRO A 296 8.21 -23.42 -9.77
CA PRO A 296 9.57 -24.00 -9.80
C PRO A 296 10.55 -23.23 -10.66
N ALA A 297 10.14 -22.68 -11.79
CA ALA A 297 11.02 -21.94 -12.69
C ALA A 297 11.59 -20.61 -12.10
N LEU A 298 11.18 -20.23 -10.90
CA LEU A 298 11.84 -19.12 -10.18
C LEU A 298 13.28 -19.43 -9.76
N GLU A 299 13.66 -20.72 -9.72
CA GLU A 299 15.05 -21.13 -9.43
C GLU A 299 16.06 -20.63 -10.48
N ASP A 300 15.60 -20.40 -11.71
CA ASP A 300 16.40 -19.91 -12.83
C ASP A 300 16.44 -18.36 -12.91
N CYS A 301 15.71 -17.66 -12.04
CA CYS A 301 15.68 -16.20 -12.02
C CYS A 301 16.90 -15.62 -11.31
N GLU A 302 17.28 -14.40 -11.70
CA GLU A 302 18.35 -13.64 -11.01
C GLU A 302 17.80 -12.95 -9.75
N LEU A 303 18.53 -13.00 -8.63
CA LEU A 303 18.22 -12.19 -7.45
C LEU A 303 18.76 -10.76 -7.65
N ILE A 304 17.86 -9.80 -7.89
CA ILE A 304 18.22 -8.38 -8.09
C ILE A 304 18.38 -7.66 -6.75
N GLU A 305 17.41 -7.80 -5.85
CA GLU A 305 17.39 -7.10 -4.57
C GLU A 305 16.80 -7.99 -3.45
N ALA A 306 17.39 -7.88 -2.27
CA ALA A 306 16.77 -8.32 -1.02
C ALA A 306 16.53 -7.07 -0.14
N LEU A 307 15.28 -6.82 0.22
CA LEU A 307 14.82 -5.59 0.85
C LEU A 307 14.13 -5.88 2.18
N VAL A 308 14.15 -4.90 3.07
CA VAL A 308 13.30 -4.88 4.26
C VAL A 308 12.54 -3.58 4.33
N GLY A 309 11.25 -3.65 4.64
CA GLY A 309 10.39 -2.49 4.84
C GLY A 309 9.67 -2.54 6.18
N ASN A 310 9.35 -1.37 6.71
CA ASN A 310 8.58 -1.23 7.94
C ASN A 310 7.16 -0.81 7.60
N ARG A 311 6.20 -1.70 7.81
CA ARG A 311 4.78 -1.38 7.71
C ARG A 311 4.37 -0.59 8.94
N PRO A 312 3.65 0.55 8.80
CA PRO A 312 3.11 1.28 9.95
C PRO A 312 1.87 0.54 10.48
N GLY A 313 2.08 -0.36 11.44
CA GLY A 313 1.00 -1.11 12.09
C GLY A 313 0.32 -0.30 13.19
N THR A 314 -0.97 -0.54 13.40
CA THR A 314 -1.80 -0.05 14.51
C THR A 314 -2.20 -1.23 15.40
N PRO A 315 -2.70 -1.04 16.61
CA PRO A 315 -3.08 -2.16 17.49
C PRO A 315 -4.16 -3.09 16.91
N ASP A 316 -5.07 -2.53 16.11
CA ASP A 316 -6.24 -3.19 15.52
C ASP A 316 -6.14 -3.40 14.00
N ASP A 317 -4.99 -3.07 13.42
CA ASP A 317 -4.69 -3.11 11.99
C ASP A 317 -5.56 -2.19 11.11
N LEU A 318 -6.48 -1.39 11.68
CA LEU A 318 -7.20 -0.33 10.99
C LEU A 318 -6.33 0.92 10.85
N PRO A 319 -6.40 1.66 9.73
CA PRO A 319 -5.66 2.90 9.60
C PRO A 319 -6.15 3.96 10.58
N TYR A 320 -5.28 4.89 10.95
CA TYR A 320 -5.70 6.16 11.50
C TYR A 320 -6.07 7.07 10.33
N LEU A 321 -7.38 7.30 10.15
CA LEU A 321 -7.93 8.11 9.07
C LEU A 321 -9.07 8.98 9.60
N GLY A 322 -8.83 10.29 9.71
CA GLY A 322 -9.81 11.21 10.31
C GLY A 322 -9.20 12.55 10.69
N LEU A 323 -9.97 13.37 11.39
CA LEU A 323 -9.48 14.62 11.96
C LEU A 323 -8.71 14.33 13.25
N GLY A 324 -7.46 14.80 13.34
CA GLY A 324 -6.62 14.74 14.54
C GLY A 324 -6.64 16.03 15.35
N GLY A 325 -7.48 16.97 14.99
CA GLY A 325 -7.65 18.29 15.57
C GLY A 325 -8.17 19.29 14.54
N GLU A 326 -8.34 20.54 14.95
CA GLU A 326 -8.77 21.59 14.03
C GLU A 326 -7.70 21.80 12.95
N ASN A 327 -8.10 21.78 11.68
CA ASN A 327 -7.24 21.91 10.50
C ASN A 327 -6.15 20.81 10.39
N LEU A 328 -6.31 19.67 11.05
CA LEU A 328 -5.39 18.56 11.01
C LEU A 328 -6.10 17.28 10.54
N VAL A 329 -5.67 16.75 9.42
CA VAL A 329 -6.08 15.45 8.88
C VAL A 329 -4.97 14.43 9.18
N VAL A 330 -5.32 13.31 9.80
CA VAL A 330 -4.41 12.17 10.00
C VAL A 330 -4.77 11.07 9.02
N SER A 331 -3.79 10.57 8.28
CA SER A 331 -3.95 9.52 7.29
C SER A 331 -2.70 8.65 7.27
N THR A 332 -2.61 7.71 8.23
CA THR A 332 -1.43 6.87 8.46
C THR A 332 -1.82 5.53 9.08
N GLY A 333 -0.84 4.65 9.33
CA GLY A 333 -1.13 3.38 10.01
C GLY A 333 -1.81 2.33 9.13
N TYR A 334 -1.64 2.37 7.83
CA TYR A 334 -2.30 1.47 6.86
C TYR A 334 -1.77 0.03 6.84
N PHE A 335 -0.79 -0.28 7.66
CA PHE A 335 -0.19 -1.61 7.82
C PHE A 335 0.13 -2.28 6.47
N ARG A 336 -0.52 -3.41 6.16
CA ARG A 336 -0.29 -4.19 4.94
C ARG A 336 -0.99 -3.60 3.70
N HIS A 337 -2.02 -2.78 3.92
CA HIS A 337 -2.95 -2.34 2.88
C HIS A 337 -2.65 -0.93 2.35
N GLY A 338 -1.49 -0.35 2.65
CA GLY A 338 -1.16 1.04 2.29
C GLY A 338 -1.23 1.33 0.79
N ILE A 339 -0.88 0.38 -0.08
CA ILE A 339 -1.03 0.57 -1.52
C ILE A 339 -2.51 0.48 -1.89
N LEU A 340 -3.21 -0.58 -1.51
CA LEU A 340 -4.63 -0.76 -1.80
C LEU A 340 -5.47 0.43 -1.30
N LEU A 341 -5.30 0.82 -0.04
CA LEU A 341 -6.10 1.88 0.59
C LEU A 341 -5.67 3.30 0.24
N ALA A 342 -4.62 3.49 -0.60
CA ALA A 342 -4.17 4.83 -0.98
C ALA A 342 -5.25 5.61 -1.75
N ALA A 343 -6.04 4.95 -2.60
CA ALA A 343 -7.11 5.59 -3.35
C ALA A 343 -8.22 6.12 -2.43
N LEU A 344 -8.72 5.28 -1.53
CA LEU A 344 -9.76 5.67 -0.56
C LEU A 344 -9.23 6.67 0.47
N GLY A 345 -8.04 6.42 1.02
CA GLY A 345 -7.40 7.31 1.99
C GLY A 345 -7.18 8.73 1.45
N ALA A 346 -6.79 8.83 0.17
CA ALA A 346 -6.66 10.11 -0.51
C ALA A 346 -8.00 10.82 -0.69
N ARG A 347 -9.04 10.08 -1.12
CA ARG A 347 -10.39 10.62 -1.29
C ARG A 347 -10.95 11.15 0.02
N VAL A 348 -10.89 10.35 1.08
CA VAL A 348 -11.33 10.73 2.43
C VAL A 348 -10.49 11.88 2.98
N GLY A 349 -9.16 11.81 2.87
CA GLY A 349 -8.27 12.89 3.31
C GLY A 349 -8.58 14.22 2.63
N ALA A 350 -8.83 14.20 1.31
CA ALA A 350 -9.24 15.39 0.57
C ALA A 350 -10.63 15.90 0.99
N ASP A 351 -11.62 15.00 1.23
CA ASP A 351 -12.93 15.40 1.74
C ASP A 351 -12.80 16.13 3.09
N LEU A 352 -12.09 15.55 4.04
CA LEU A 352 -11.86 16.13 5.37
C LEU A 352 -11.17 17.49 5.28
N GLY A 353 -10.10 17.58 4.49
CA GLY A 353 -9.33 18.82 4.34
C GLY A 353 -10.08 19.93 3.60
N LEU A 354 -11.02 19.59 2.72
CA LEU A 354 -11.91 20.51 2.04
C LEU A 354 -13.22 20.73 2.82
N ARG A 355 -13.33 20.20 4.05
CA ARG A 355 -14.51 20.29 4.92
C ARG A 355 -15.80 19.76 4.24
N ARG A 356 -15.66 18.65 3.49
CA ARG A 356 -16.75 17.93 2.85
C ARG A 356 -17.12 16.69 3.63
N THR A 357 -18.34 16.21 3.50
CA THR A 357 -18.75 14.92 4.03
C THR A 357 -18.03 13.78 3.31
N THR A 358 -17.53 12.82 4.05
CA THR A 358 -16.90 11.61 3.50
C THR A 358 -17.98 10.69 2.90
N ALA A 359 -17.68 10.08 1.76
CA ALA A 359 -18.60 9.15 1.10
C ALA A 359 -18.65 7.77 1.79
N VAL A 360 -17.77 7.53 2.75
CA VAL A 360 -17.63 6.25 3.45
C VAL A 360 -17.63 6.48 4.97
N ASP A 361 -18.09 5.48 5.72
CA ASP A 361 -17.97 5.49 7.18
C ASP A 361 -16.52 5.18 7.59
N ILE A 362 -15.91 6.11 8.30
CA ILE A 362 -14.55 6.00 8.85
C ILE A 362 -14.52 6.08 10.38
N ALA A 363 -15.67 5.95 11.04
CA ALA A 363 -15.75 6.11 12.49
C ALA A 363 -14.80 5.17 13.24
N ALA A 364 -14.66 3.92 12.75
CA ALA A 364 -13.72 2.94 13.29
C ALA A 364 -12.24 3.31 13.07
N CYS A 365 -11.94 4.27 12.19
CA CYS A 365 -10.57 4.69 11.84
C CYS A 365 -10.12 5.95 12.59
N GLY A 366 -10.93 6.49 13.49
CA GLY A 366 -10.67 7.75 14.19
C GLY A 366 -9.29 7.78 14.85
N PRO A 367 -8.52 8.89 14.72
CA PRO A 367 -7.17 8.98 15.30
C PRO A 367 -7.13 8.80 16.82
N ALA A 368 -8.16 9.24 17.53
CA ALA A 368 -8.25 9.20 19.01
C ALA A 368 -8.74 7.85 19.58
N ARG A 369 -9.01 6.84 18.75
CA ARG A 369 -9.64 5.57 19.20
C ARG A 369 -8.79 4.71 20.15
N HIS A 370 -7.53 5.05 20.32
CA HIS A 370 -6.61 4.36 21.23
C HIS A 370 -6.04 5.28 22.33
N GLU A 371 -6.65 6.44 22.54
CA GLU A 371 -6.32 7.36 23.63
C GLU A 371 -6.80 6.86 24.99
#